data_30df681f7a35e152302281f973f838b1
#
_entry.id   30df681f7a35e152302281f973f838b1
#
_cell.length_a   1.000
_cell.length_b   1.000
_cell.length_c   1.000
_cell.angle_alpha   90.00
_cell.angle_beta   90.00
_cell.angle_gamma   90.00
#
_symmetry.space_group_name_H-M   'P 1'
#
loop_
_entity.id
_entity.type
_entity.pdbx_description
1 polymer ?
#
loop_
_entity_poly.entity_id
_entity_poly.type
_entity_poly.pdbx_seq_one_letter_code
_entity_poly.pdbx_strand_id
1 'polypeptide(L)'
;MKRRNFVQASMALGSMASLASLVGCATTGRIPEKTRVLVVGGGYGGAAAAKYVRMLSNYQIDVVLIEPEPAFVSCPMSNLVIGGSKTIADITTPYDNLASKHGVNVVRDYVSNIDATKKIATLASGSSIRYDKMILSPGIELMFNTVEGLKQASDSGQILQAWKAGQETSNLRKQLVDMPDGGVFAITIPEAPYRCPPGPYERASQVAHYFKQNKPKSKVLILDANQDVTSKGALFKKFWADNYKGILEYIPQHKVTAVDAKSNTLKFEVQNDVKANVLNVIPAMRAGSIAVQTGLANANNRWCGVNYQTFESTQSKDIHIIGDSILAAPAMPKSGHMANSHAKVVAAAIVAQLSDVAINPEPYLMNTCYSFVNDKFVVHVASVHQYDSKDKTYKTVPGSGGLSAAPSELEAIYAWNWAQNIWADTLR
;
A
#
# COMPACT_ATOMS: atom_id res chain seq x y z
N MET A 1 31.34 -57.52 -15.58
CA MET A 1 32.24 -57.73 -14.45
C MET A 1 31.98 -56.65 -13.41
N LYS A 2 31.86 -57.05 -12.18
CA LYS A 2 31.17 -56.41 -11.06
C LYS A 2 31.85 -55.14 -10.51
N ARG A 3 31.08 -54.04 -10.45
CA ARG A 3 31.38 -52.80 -9.70
C ARG A 3 31.31 -53.03 -8.17
N ARG A 4 32.26 -53.75 -7.58
CA ARG A 4 32.12 -54.10 -6.15
C ARG A 4 33.44 -54.29 -5.39
N ASN A 5 34.53 -53.64 -5.76
CA ASN A 5 35.80 -53.75 -5.01
C ASN A 5 36.63 -52.45 -5.09
N PHE A 6 36.04 -51.30 -4.68
CA PHE A 6 36.82 -50.03 -4.55
C PHE A 6 36.53 -49.30 -3.24
N VAL A 7 36.08 -50.00 -2.23
CA VAL A 7 35.85 -49.42 -0.91
C VAL A 7 36.35 -50.35 0.18
N GLN A 8 37.61 -50.74 0.13
CA GLN A 8 38.31 -51.40 1.27
C GLN A 8 39.82 -51.39 1.05
N ALA A 9 40.47 -50.21 1.11
CA ALA A 9 41.88 -50.11 1.38
C ALA A 9 42.26 -48.66 1.55
N SER A 10 42.02 -48.06 2.70
CA SER A 10 42.69 -46.85 3.22
C SER A 10 42.21 -46.59 4.66
N MET A 11 42.35 -47.60 5.51
CA MET A 11 42.42 -47.41 6.95
C MET A 11 43.79 -47.90 7.38
N ALA A 12 44.68 -46.98 7.65
CA ALA A 12 45.71 -46.96 8.67
C ALA A 12 46.85 -46.06 8.24
N LEU A 13 47.06 -45.07 9.02
CA LEU A 13 48.25 -44.36 9.39
C LEU A 13 48.12 -42.83 9.29
N GLY A 14 48.05 -42.29 10.43
CA GLY A 14 48.90 -41.15 10.70
C GLY A 14 48.25 -39.82 10.92
N SER A 15 48.31 -39.45 12.16
CA SER A 15 48.54 -38.07 12.60
C SER A 15 47.35 -37.24 12.99
N MET A 16 47.21 -37.09 14.26
CA MET A 16 46.64 -35.94 14.93
C MET A 16 47.17 -34.67 14.26
N ALA A 17 46.36 -34.02 13.49
CA ALA A 17 46.52 -32.62 13.11
C ALA A 17 45.17 -31.96 13.27
N SER A 18 45.02 -31.31 14.41
CA SER A 18 44.14 -30.13 14.67
C SER A 18 43.02 -29.95 13.70
N LEU A 19 41.85 -30.54 13.99
CA LEU A 19 40.55 -29.97 13.67
C LEU A 19 40.43 -28.63 14.43
N ALA A 20 41.12 -27.60 13.93
CA ALA A 20 40.69 -26.23 14.18
C ALA A 20 39.31 -26.12 13.55
N SER A 21 38.29 -26.38 14.35
CA SER A 21 36.91 -26.06 14.12
C SER A 21 36.80 -24.62 13.61
N LEU A 22 36.58 -24.49 12.30
CA LEU A 22 35.88 -23.34 11.76
C LEU A 22 34.41 -23.41 12.28
N VAL A 23 34.27 -23.29 13.59
CA VAL A 23 33.08 -22.74 14.20
C VAL A 23 33.15 -21.27 13.84
N GLY A 24 32.66 -20.94 12.65
CA GLY A 24 32.18 -19.61 12.40
C GLY A 24 31.19 -19.34 13.50
N CYS A 25 31.60 -18.58 14.51
CA CYS A 25 30.66 -17.96 15.44
C CYS A 25 29.77 -17.05 14.61
N ALA A 26 28.67 -17.61 14.09
CA ALA A 26 27.47 -16.85 13.95
C ALA A 26 27.16 -16.39 15.38
N THR A 27 27.61 -15.20 15.75
CA THR A 27 27.13 -14.50 16.93
C THR A 27 25.64 -14.33 16.72
N THR A 28 24.87 -15.32 17.14
CA THR A 28 23.42 -15.17 17.31
C THR A 28 23.28 -14.18 18.45
N GLY A 29 23.16 -12.89 18.09
CA GLY A 29 22.89 -11.85 19.07
C GLY A 29 21.64 -12.24 19.84
N ARG A 30 21.76 -12.26 21.17
CA ARG A 30 20.64 -12.68 22.04
C ARG A 30 19.66 -11.53 22.16
N ILE A 31 18.46 -11.69 21.61
CA ILE A 31 17.34 -10.75 21.83
C ILE A 31 17.00 -10.76 23.32
N PRO A 32 16.92 -9.60 23.99
CA PRO A 32 16.54 -9.52 25.41
C PRO A 32 15.18 -10.12 25.64
N GLU A 33 15.00 -10.83 26.75
CA GLU A 33 13.70 -11.37 27.17
C GLU A 33 12.65 -10.25 27.28
N LYS A 34 11.43 -10.53 26.84
CA LYS A 34 10.28 -9.60 26.86
C LYS A 34 10.42 -8.38 25.93
N THR A 35 11.32 -8.42 24.94
CA THR A 35 11.38 -7.37 23.91
C THR A 35 10.08 -7.31 23.13
N ARG A 36 9.51 -6.11 23.01
CA ARG A 36 8.23 -5.87 22.32
C ARG A 36 8.37 -4.92 21.15
N VAL A 37 7.83 -5.33 19.99
CA VAL A 37 7.60 -4.46 18.85
C VAL A 37 6.11 -4.16 18.76
N LEU A 38 5.76 -2.87 18.79
CA LEU A 38 4.39 -2.40 18.58
C LEU A 38 4.22 -2.01 17.12
N VAL A 39 3.23 -2.58 16.45
CA VAL A 39 2.87 -2.25 15.07
C VAL A 39 1.54 -1.51 15.07
N VAL A 40 1.47 -0.36 14.43
CA VAL A 40 0.26 0.48 14.35
C VAL A 40 -0.23 0.53 12.91
N GLY A 41 -1.42 -0.01 12.67
CA GLY A 41 -2.07 -0.14 11.37
C GLY A 41 -1.84 -1.51 10.73
N GLY A 42 -2.92 -2.20 10.37
CA GLY A 42 -2.95 -3.58 9.85
C GLY A 42 -3.06 -3.67 8.31
N GLY A 43 -2.68 -2.61 7.58
CA GLY A 43 -2.62 -2.63 6.12
C GLY A 43 -1.48 -3.49 5.57
N TYR A 44 -1.19 -3.36 4.27
CA TYR A 44 -0.12 -4.10 3.58
C TYR A 44 1.25 -4.00 4.26
N GLY A 45 1.57 -2.83 4.81
CA GLY A 45 2.84 -2.62 5.51
C GLY A 45 2.84 -3.23 6.90
N GLY A 46 1.89 -2.82 7.75
CA GLY A 46 1.92 -3.20 9.17
C GLY A 46 1.64 -4.67 9.43
N ALA A 47 0.62 -5.26 8.78
CA ALA A 47 0.33 -6.68 8.95
C ALA A 47 1.51 -7.56 8.48
N ALA A 48 2.12 -7.24 7.32
CA ALA A 48 3.31 -7.93 6.86
C ALA A 48 4.48 -7.72 7.84
N ALA A 49 4.72 -6.49 8.32
CA ALA A 49 5.80 -6.21 9.26
C ALA A 49 5.63 -6.99 10.57
N ALA A 50 4.42 -7.04 11.12
CA ALA A 50 4.13 -7.83 12.32
C ALA A 50 4.49 -9.31 12.15
N LYS A 51 4.07 -9.91 11.03
CA LYS A 51 4.41 -11.28 10.66
C LYS A 51 5.93 -11.48 10.53
N TYR A 52 6.59 -10.62 9.75
CA TYR A 52 8.02 -10.79 9.46
C TYR A 52 8.91 -10.54 10.67
N VAL A 53 8.56 -9.62 11.59
CA VAL A 53 9.27 -9.46 12.87
C VAL A 53 9.22 -10.76 13.67
N ARG A 54 8.05 -11.40 13.77
CA ARG A 54 7.90 -12.70 14.44
C ARG A 54 8.77 -13.77 13.80
N MET A 55 8.67 -13.92 12.47
CA MET A 55 9.39 -14.95 11.72
C MET A 55 10.91 -14.75 11.78
N LEU A 56 11.41 -13.56 11.48
CA LEU A 56 12.84 -13.26 11.44
C LEU A 56 13.51 -13.29 12.80
N SER A 57 12.76 -13.04 13.89
CA SER A 57 13.25 -13.18 15.26
C SER A 57 13.15 -14.62 15.78
N ASN A 58 12.81 -15.60 14.94
CA ASN A 58 12.51 -16.96 15.37
C ASN A 58 11.48 -16.98 16.51
N TYR A 59 10.45 -16.13 16.41
CA TYR A 59 9.35 -15.95 17.37
C TYR A 59 9.77 -15.48 18.77
N GLN A 60 10.96 -14.91 18.95
CA GLN A 60 11.44 -14.43 20.23
C GLN A 60 10.89 -13.05 20.61
N ILE A 61 10.60 -12.19 19.64
CA ILE A 61 10.05 -10.84 19.86
C ILE A 61 8.54 -10.92 20.06
N ASP A 62 8.02 -10.32 21.15
CA ASP A 62 6.59 -10.09 21.32
C ASP A 62 6.11 -9.00 20.34
N VAL A 63 5.08 -9.29 19.55
CA VAL A 63 4.52 -8.36 18.57
C VAL A 63 3.06 -8.10 18.87
N VAL A 64 2.73 -6.84 19.08
CA VAL A 64 1.36 -6.34 19.21
C VAL A 64 1.01 -5.52 17.99
N LEU A 65 -0.06 -5.89 17.29
CA LEU A 65 -0.62 -5.16 16.15
C LEU A 65 -1.89 -4.43 16.58
N ILE A 66 -1.90 -3.11 16.51
CA ILE A 66 -3.10 -2.29 16.74
C ILE A 66 -3.77 -2.01 15.40
N GLU A 67 -4.98 -2.52 15.23
CA GLU A 67 -5.78 -2.35 14.02
C GLU A 67 -7.28 -2.30 14.39
N PRO A 68 -7.99 -1.22 14.11
CA PRO A 68 -9.41 -1.10 14.48
C PRO A 68 -10.34 -1.99 13.65
N GLU A 69 -10.02 -2.21 12.38
CA GLU A 69 -10.91 -2.93 11.47
C GLU A 69 -10.92 -4.43 11.75
N PRO A 70 -12.10 -5.09 11.67
CA PRO A 70 -12.22 -6.52 11.97
C PRO A 70 -11.52 -7.43 10.95
N ALA A 71 -11.29 -6.93 9.74
CA ALA A 71 -10.63 -7.66 8.68
C ALA A 71 -9.87 -6.72 7.77
N PHE A 72 -8.84 -7.22 7.15
CA PHE A 72 -8.12 -6.54 6.08
C PHE A 72 -8.99 -6.48 4.82
N VAL A 73 -9.20 -5.28 4.27
CA VAL A 73 -9.84 -5.08 2.97
C VAL A 73 -8.83 -4.47 2.01
N SER A 74 -8.60 -5.15 0.89
CA SER A 74 -7.58 -4.74 -0.07
C SER A 74 -8.00 -3.51 -0.87
N CYS A 75 -7.20 -2.44 -0.85
CA CYS A 75 -7.38 -1.30 -1.76
C CYS A 75 -7.03 -1.67 -3.22
N PRO A 76 -5.90 -2.32 -3.54
CA PRO A 76 -5.74 -3.02 -4.80
C PRO A 76 -6.89 -4.01 -5.03
N MET A 77 -7.42 -4.08 -6.25
CA MET A 77 -8.62 -4.83 -6.64
C MET A 77 -9.97 -4.21 -6.22
N SER A 78 -10.02 -3.17 -5.37
CA SER A 78 -11.30 -2.55 -4.98
C SER A 78 -12.03 -1.87 -6.14
N ASN A 79 -11.33 -1.45 -7.19
CA ASN A 79 -11.95 -0.92 -8.40
C ASN A 79 -12.77 -1.98 -9.16
N LEU A 80 -12.45 -3.27 -9.02
CA LEU A 80 -13.24 -4.37 -9.57
C LEU A 80 -14.60 -4.51 -8.84
N VAL A 81 -14.66 -4.16 -7.56
CA VAL A 81 -15.94 -4.08 -6.81
C VAL A 81 -16.79 -2.93 -7.33
N ILE A 82 -16.18 -1.76 -7.56
CA ILE A 82 -16.88 -0.59 -8.13
C ILE A 82 -17.36 -0.91 -9.54
N GLY A 83 -16.56 -1.56 -10.38
CA GLY A 83 -16.95 -2.04 -11.71
C GLY A 83 -18.00 -3.15 -11.70
N GLY A 84 -18.10 -3.90 -10.60
CA GLY A 84 -19.10 -4.97 -10.41
C GLY A 84 -18.64 -6.37 -10.84
N SER A 85 -17.37 -6.56 -11.21
CA SER A 85 -16.81 -7.88 -11.52
C SER A 85 -16.36 -8.67 -10.29
N LYS A 86 -16.26 -8.01 -9.12
CA LYS A 86 -15.96 -8.59 -7.80
C LYS A 86 -16.87 -8.02 -6.74
N THR A 87 -16.90 -8.69 -5.58
CA THR A 87 -17.58 -8.24 -4.36
C THR A 87 -16.57 -7.79 -3.31
N ILE A 88 -17.04 -7.10 -2.27
CA ILE A 88 -16.19 -6.70 -1.15
C ILE A 88 -15.62 -7.93 -0.41
N ALA A 89 -16.37 -9.03 -0.37
CA ALA A 89 -15.94 -10.29 0.25
C ALA A 89 -14.72 -10.90 -0.49
N ASP A 90 -14.66 -10.79 -1.82
CA ASP A 90 -13.55 -11.32 -2.62
C ASP A 90 -12.19 -10.67 -2.30
N ILE A 91 -12.21 -9.47 -1.73
CA ILE A 91 -11.03 -8.67 -1.40
C ILE A 91 -10.83 -8.49 0.12
N THR A 92 -11.57 -9.24 0.92
CA THR A 92 -11.51 -9.20 2.39
C THR A 92 -10.81 -10.46 2.93
N THR A 93 -9.90 -10.28 3.87
CA THR A 93 -9.17 -11.38 4.53
C THR A 93 -9.11 -11.11 6.04
N PRO A 94 -9.50 -12.07 6.91
CA PRO A 94 -9.39 -11.91 8.35
C PRO A 94 -7.94 -11.91 8.83
N TYR A 95 -7.68 -11.35 10.03
CA TYR A 95 -6.35 -11.33 10.66
C TYR A 95 -6.02 -12.60 11.47
N ASP A 96 -6.92 -13.57 11.52
CA ASP A 96 -6.84 -14.73 12.42
C ASP A 96 -5.54 -15.53 12.30
N ASN A 97 -5.00 -15.64 11.07
CA ASN A 97 -3.75 -16.33 10.85
C ASN A 97 -2.52 -15.62 11.42
N LEU A 98 -2.54 -14.28 11.54
CA LEU A 98 -1.46 -13.56 12.20
C LEU A 98 -1.37 -13.95 13.70
N ALA A 99 -2.52 -14.11 14.36
CA ALA A 99 -2.56 -14.58 15.73
C ALA A 99 -2.23 -16.07 15.84
N SER A 100 -2.94 -16.93 15.09
CA SER A 100 -2.89 -18.39 15.28
C SER A 100 -1.60 -19.03 14.76
N LYS A 101 -1.03 -18.53 13.66
CA LYS A 101 0.19 -19.11 13.06
C LYS A 101 1.46 -18.36 13.44
N HIS A 102 1.37 -17.06 13.64
CA HIS A 102 2.54 -16.22 13.88
C HIS A 102 2.61 -15.67 15.31
N GLY A 103 1.59 -15.91 16.14
CA GLY A 103 1.58 -15.43 17.53
C GLY A 103 1.61 -13.90 17.65
N VAL A 104 1.04 -13.19 16.66
CA VAL A 104 0.86 -11.73 16.73
C VAL A 104 -0.35 -11.44 17.60
N ASN A 105 -0.19 -10.62 18.63
CA ASN A 105 -1.31 -10.14 19.43
C ASN A 105 -2.03 -9.00 18.69
N VAL A 106 -3.21 -9.29 18.11
CA VAL A 106 -4.01 -8.30 17.37
C VAL A 106 -5.01 -7.65 18.33
N VAL A 107 -4.83 -6.34 18.54
CA VAL A 107 -5.69 -5.51 19.40
C VAL A 107 -6.58 -4.63 18.53
N ARG A 108 -7.90 -4.74 18.74
CA ARG A 108 -8.93 -3.99 18.02
C ARG A 108 -9.15 -2.63 18.65
N ASP A 109 -8.31 -1.67 18.29
CA ASP A 109 -8.37 -0.30 18.82
C ASP A 109 -7.63 0.68 17.89
N TYR A 110 -7.72 1.96 18.20
CA TYR A 110 -6.94 3.04 17.61
C TYR A 110 -5.85 3.50 18.55
N VAL A 111 -4.68 3.89 18.01
CA VAL A 111 -3.69 4.66 18.77
C VAL A 111 -4.08 6.12 18.75
N SER A 112 -4.35 6.69 19.94
CA SER A 112 -4.75 8.09 20.12
C SER A 112 -3.57 9.02 20.39
N ASN A 113 -2.48 8.49 20.98
CA ASN A 113 -1.25 9.25 21.25
C ASN A 113 -0.02 8.36 21.33
N ILE A 114 1.15 8.94 21.03
CA ILE A 114 2.47 8.29 21.13
C ILE A 114 3.39 9.20 21.94
N ASP A 115 3.81 8.74 23.13
CA ASP A 115 4.90 9.33 23.91
C ASP A 115 6.20 8.62 23.51
N ALA A 116 6.94 9.21 22.58
CA ALA A 116 8.18 8.64 22.04
C ALA A 116 9.29 8.56 23.09
N THR A 117 9.30 9.49 24.06
CA THR A 117 10.32 9.54 25.13
C THR A 117 10.12 8.40 26.13
N LYS A 118 8.89 8.16 26.54
CA LYS A 118 8.55 7.06 27.47
C LYS A 118 8.35 5.73 26.75
N LYS A 119 8.32 5.72 25.41
CA LYS A 119 8.00 4.57 24.56
C LYS A 119 6.65 3.95 24.95
N ILE A 120 5.62 4.78 24.98
CA ILE A 120 4.25 4.38 25.32
C ILE A 120 3.31 4.86 24.22
N ALA A 121 2.48 3.94 23.73
CA ALA A 121 1.31 4.28 22.91
C ALA A 121 0.06 4.22 23.76
N THR A 122 -0.78 5.25 23.69
CA THR A 122 -2.10 5.30 24.34
C THR A 122 -3.16 4.95 23.30
N LEU A 123 -4.07 4.05 23.67
CA LEU A 123 -5.18 3.64 22.82
C LEU A 123 -6.42 4.51 23.05
N ALA A 124 -7.35 4.50 22.12
CA ALA A 124 -8.62 5.24 22.24
C ALA A 124 -9.47 4.72 23.41
N SER A 125 -9.35 3.44 23.78
CA SER A 125 -9.96 2.84 24.97
C SER A 125 -9.39 3.36 26.30
N GLY A 126 -8.31 4.15 26.28
CA GLY A 126 -7.59 4.63 27.46
C GLY A 126 -6.47 3.70 27.93
N SER A 127 -6.35 2.49 27.37
CA SER A 127 -5.26 1.57 27.68
C SER A 127 -3.93 2.08 27.13
N SER A 128 -2.81 1.63 27.70
CA SER A 128 -1.46 2.02 27.25
C SER A 128 -0.59 0.80 27.03
N ILE A 129 0.22 0.85 25.96
CA ILE A 129 1.13 -0.23 25.58
C ILE A 129 2.55 0.32 25.53
N ARG A 130 3.47 -0.29 26.28
CA ARG A 130 4.92 -0.02 26.21
C ARG A 130 5.53 -0.82 25.06
N TYR A 131 6.54 -0.24 24.40
CA TYR A 131 7.28 -0.88 23.32
C TYR A 131 8.79 -0.60 23.42
N ASP A 132 9.59 -1.46 22.84
CA ASP A 132 11.04 -1.23 22.64
C ASP A 132 11.28 -0.58 21.27
N LYS A 133 10.60 -1.06 20.24
CA LYS A 133 10.54 -0.50 18.90
C LYS A 133 9.08 -0.38 18.45
N MET A 134 8.79 0.63 17.63
CA MET A 134 7.48 0.81 16.99
C MET A 134 7.61 0.78 15.48
N ILE A 135 6.66 0.13 14.81
CA ILE A 135 6.43 0.24 13.37
C ILE A 135 5.11 0.97 13.16
N LEU A 136 5.18 2.17 12.61
CA LEU A 136 4.02 3.01 12.32
C LEU A 136 3.66 2.91 10.83
N SER A 137 2.51 2.30 10.51
CA SER A 137 2.03 2.07 9.16
C SER A 137 0.59 2.57 8.98
N PRO A 138 0.30 3.86 9.25
CA PRO A 138 -1.08 4.37 9.33
C PRO A 138 -1.67 4.69 7.95
N GLY A 139 -0.92 4.49 6.87
CA GLY A 139 -1.34 4.81 5.51
C GLY A 139 -1.49 6.31 5.27
N ILE A 140 -2.52 6.71 4.52
CA ILE A 140 -2.81 8.10 4.19
C ILE A 140 -4.03 8.63 4.95
N GLU A 141 -4.05 9.93 5.13
CA GLU A 141 -5.23 10.71 5.47
C GLU A 141 -5.68 11.55 4.26
N LEU A 142 -6.99 11.59 4.02
CA LEU A 142 -7.59 12.44 2.99
C LEU A 142 -7.74 13.87 3.52
N MET A 143 -7.23 14.84 2.78
CA MET A 143 -7.25 16.26 3.18
C MET A 143 -8.54 16.91 2.67
N PHE A 144 -9.67 16.61 3.31
CA PHE A 144 -11.00 17.14 2.92
C PHE A 144 -11.06 18.68 2.87
N ASN A 145 -10.25 19.34 3.67
CA ASN A 145 -10.16 20.80 3.71
C ASN A 145 -9.54 21.43 2.44
N THR A 146 -9.00 20.62 1.54
CA THR A 146 -8.47 21.10 0.24
C THR A 146 -9.56 21.29 -0.82
N VAL A 147 -10.78 20.85 -0.54
CA VAL A 147 -11.95 21.02 -1.42
C VAL A 147 -13.12 21.50 -0.56
N GLU A 148 -13.54 22.74 -0.75
CA GLU A 148 -14.64 23.34 0.01
C GLU A 148 -15.93 22.53 -0.13
N GLY A 149 -16.67 22.33 0.98
CA GLY A 149 -17.92 21.56 1.03
C GLY A 149 -17.74 20.03 1.00
N LEU A 150 -16.55 19.50 0.64
CA LEU A 150 -16.36 18.07 0.47
C LEU A 150 -16.52 17.29 1.78
N LYS A 151 -16.01 17.80 2.91
CA LYS A 151 -16.13 17.10 4.20
C LYS A 151 -17.60 16.83 4.56
N GLN A 152 -18.44 17.85 4.48
CA GLN A 152 -19.87 17.72 4.78
C GLN A 152 -20.59 16.78 3.80
N ALA A 153 -20.28 16.87 2.51
CA ALA A 153 -20.84 16.02 1.48
C ALA A 153 -20.41 14.56 1.63
N SER A 154 -19.20 14.32 2.10
CA SER A 154 -18.68 12.98 2.39
C SER A 154 -19.33 12.39 3.64
N ASP A 155 -19.45 13.15 4.74
CA ASP A 155 -20.06 12.70 5.98
C ASP A 155 -21.55 12.33 5.80
N SER A 156 -22.24 13.00 4.89
CA SER A 156 -23.64 12.66 4.51
C SER A 156 -23.74 11.45 3.59
N GLY A 157 -22.61 10.93 3.07
CA GLY A 157 -22.59 9.83 2.11
C GLY A 157 -23.01 10.23 0.68
N GLN A 158 -23.16 11.51 0.40
CA GLN A 158 -23.59 11.99 -0.91
C GLN A 158 -22.43 11.99 -1.93
N ILE A 159 -21.25 12.46 -1.52
CA ILE A 159 -20.04 12.46 -2.36
C ILE A 159 -19.00 11.54 -1.72
N LEU A 160 -18.68 10.46 -2.44
CA LEU A 160 -17.81 9.40 -1.93
C LEU A 160 -16.42 9.46 -2.55
N GLN A 161 -15.40 9.15 -1.77
CA GLN A 161 -14.03 8.99 -2.24
C GLN A 161 -13.75 7.53 -2.61
N ALA A 162 -14.22 6.59 -1.76
CA ALA A 162 -13.95 5.16 -1.88
C ALA A 162 -12.45 4.88 -2.11
N TRP A 163 -11.58 5.67 -1.45
CA TRP A 163 -10.13 5.56 -1.62
C TRP A 163 -9.47 4.69 -0.54
N LYS A 164 -10.17 4.45 0.56
CA LYS A 164 -9.93 3.35 1.49
C LYS A 164 -10.99 2.30 1.21
N ALA A 165 -10.57 1.06 0.88
CA ALA A 165 -11.51 -0.01 0.58
C ALA A 165 -12.32 -0.40 1.82
N GLY A 166 -13.60 -0.67 1.63
CA GLY A 166 -14.56 -1.00 2.69
C GLY A 166 -15.98 -0.68 2.27
N GLN A 167 -16.82 -0.30 3.23
CA GLN A 167 -18.23 0.00 3.00
C GLN A 167 -18.45 1.11 1.95
N GLU A 168 -17.60 2.13 1.96
CA GLU A 168 -17.68 3.24 1.00
C GLU A 168 -17.49 2.77 -0.47
N THR A 169 -16.69 1.71 -0.69
CA THR A 169 -16.52 1.08 -2.02
C THR A 169 -17.85 0.51 -2.51
N SER A 170 -18.56 -0.21 -1.65
CA SER A 170 -19.88 -0.77 -1.94
C SER A 170 -20.94 0.32 -2.14
N ASN A 171 -20.86 1.40 -1.36
CA ASN A 171 -21.77 2.53 -1.48
C ASN A 171 -21.59 3.27 -2.82
N LEU A 172 -20.33 3.48 -3.26
CA LEU A 172 -20.05 4.07 -4.57
C LEU A 172 -20.57 3.16 -5.71
N ARG A 173 -20.39 1.85 -5.60
CA ARG A 173 -20.97 0.89 -6.54
C ARG A 173 -22.50 1.03 -6.58
N LYS A 174 -23.15 1.16 -5.43
CA LYS A 174 -24.59 1.36 -5.36
C LYS A 174 -25.04 2.64 -6.07
N GLN A 175 -24.34 3.77 -5.87
CA GLN A 175 -24.64 5.02 -6.58
C GLN A 175 -24.56 4.85 -8.09
N LEU A 176 -23.57 4.10 -8.62
CA LEU A 176 -23.45 3.81 -10.05
C LEU A 176 -24.61 2.92 -10.58
N VAL A 177 -25.05 1.96 -9.77
CA VAL A 177 -26.18 1.09 -10.13
C VAL A 177 -27.49 1.88 -10.15
N ASP A 178 -27.71 2.73 -9.17
CA ASP A 178 -28.95 3.52 -9.01
C ASP A 178 -29.04 4.68 -10.02
N MET A 179 -27.89 5.16 -10.55
CA MET A 179 -27.87 6.24 -11.54
C MET A 179 -28.65 5.84 -12.81
N PRO A 180 -29.50 6.70 -13.40
CA PRO A 180 -30.18 6.40 -14.65
C PRO A 180 -29.21 6.23 -15.83
N ASP A 181 -29.61 5.43 -16.86
CA ASP A 181 -28.88 5.43 -18.14
C ASP A 181 -28.97 6.81 -18.79
N GLY A 182 -27.83 7.31 -19.28
CA GLY A 182 -27.65 8.69 -19.73
C GLY A 182 -27.10 9.62 -18.65
N GLY A 183 -26.92 9.14 -17.42
CA GLY A 183 -26.29 9.89 -16.34
C GLY A 183 -24.77 10.03 -16.52
N VAL A 184 -24.17 10.95 -15.75
CA VAL A 184 -22.75 11.25 -15.76
C VAL A 184 -22.10 10.85 -14.44
N PHE A 185 -21.02 10.09 -14.50
CA PHE A 185 -20.08 9.86 -13.40
C PHE A 185 -18.85 10.74 -13.61
N ALA A 186 -18.50 11.56 -12.62
CA ALA A 186 -17.30 12.39 -12.65
C ALA A 186 -16.35 11.99 -11.52
N ILE A 187 -15.09 11.68 -11.88
CA ILE A 187 -14.02 11.44 -10.92
C ILE A 187 -13.01 12.58 -10.99
N THR A 188 -12.65 13.15 -9.81
CA THR A 188 -11.56 14.12 -9.72
C THR A 188 -10.30 13.47 -9.21
N ILE A 189 -9.14 13.87 -9.76
CA ILE A 189 -7.82 13.37 -9.40
C ILE A 189 -7.00 14.52 -8.82
N PRO A 190 -6.44 14.42 -7.60
CA PRO A 190 -5.63 15.47 -7.01
C PRO A 190 -4.26 15.57 -7.67
N GLU A 191 -3.57 16.69 -7.46
CA GLU A 191 -2.17 16.83 -7.84
C GLU A 191 -1.29 15.77 -7.14
N ALA A 192 -0.36 15.20 -7.90
CA ALA A 192 0.64 14.27 -7.36
C ALA A 192 1.56 14.97 -6.33
N PRO A 193 2.09 14.25 -5.33
CA PRO A 193 1.98 12.80 -5.12
C PRO A 193 0.72 12.41 -4.35
N TYR A 194 0.11 11.30 -4.77
CA TYR A 194 -0.99 10.65 -4.08
C TYR A 194 -0.83 9.12 -4.09
N ARG A 195 -1.56 8.41 -3.23
CA ARG A 195 -1.53 6.95 -3.18
C ARG A 195 -2.13 6.33 -4.43
N CYS A 196 -1.47 5.25 -4.94
CA CYS A 196 -1.93 4.48 -6.08
C CYS A 196 -2.06 5.33 -7.36
N PRO A 197 -0.94 5.81 -7.94
CA PRO A 197 -0.98 6.69 -9.11
C PRO A 197 -1.84 6.20 -10.28
N PRO A 198 -1.91 4.89 -10.65
CA PRO A 198 -2.81 4.41 -11.71
C PRO A 198 -4.25 4.20 -11.26
N GLY A 199 -4.54 4.21 -9.96
CA GLY A 199 -5.84 3.80 -9.41
C GLY A 199 -7.06 4.58 -9.91
N PRO A 200 -7.01 5.91 -10.04
CA PRO A 200 -8.16 6.68 -10.53
C PRO A 200 -8.48 6.36 -11.99
N TYR A 201 -7.47 6.18 -12.82
CA TYR A 201 -7.63 5.85 -14.25
C TYR A 201 -8.17 4.43 -14.45
N GLU A 202 -7.71 3.48 -13.61
CA GLU A 202 -8.29 2.14 -13.54
C GLU A 202 -9.77 2.20 -13.13
N ARG A 203 -10.11 2.97 -12.08
CA ARG A 203 -11.50 3.16 -11.64
C ARG A 203 -12.39 3.68 -12.75
N ALA A 204 -11.97 4.73 -13.42
CA ALA A 204 -12.69 5.29 -14.55
C ALA A 204 -12.88 4.25 -15.68
N SER A 205 -11.87 3.44 -15.96
CA SER A 205 -11.95 2.35 -16.94
C SER A 205 -12.96 1.28 -16.53
N GLN A 206 -13.00 0.90 -15.24
CA GLN A 206 -13.98 -0.06 -14.71
C GLN A 206 -15.41 0.47 -14.77
N VAL A 207 -15.62 1.76 -14.47
CA VAL A 207 -16.92 2.42 -14.59
C VAL A 207 -17.35 2.53 -16.06
N ALA A 208 -16.43 2.90 -16.97
CA ALA A 208 -16.72 2.96 -18.39
C ALA A 208 -17.07 1.59 -18.98
N HIS A 209 -16.39 0.54 -18.53
CA HIS A 209 -16.74 -0.83 -18.91
C HIS A 209 -18.15 -1.22 -18.44
N TYR A 210 -18.47 -0.92 -17.17
CA TYR A 210 -19.80 -1.14 -16.64
C TYR A 210 -20.88 -0.37 -17.44
N PHE A 211 -20.62 0.90 -17.78
CA PHE A 211 -21.57 1.69 -18.59
C PHE A 211 -21.74 1.14 -20.00
N LYS A 212 -20.66 0.74 -20.65
CA LYS A 212 -20.71 0.12 -21.99
C LYS A 212 -21.66 -1.08 -22.04
N GLN A 213 -21.70 -1.86 -20.94
CA GLN A 213 -22.54 -3.07 -20.86
C GLN A 213 -23.95 -2.80 -20.37
N ASN A 214 -24.14 -1.88 -19.42
CA ASN A 214 -25.39 -1.76 -18.67
C ASN A 214 -26.09 -0.40 -18.82
N LYS A 215 -25.35 0.66 -19.19
CA LYS A 215 -25.82 2.04 -19.28
C LYS A 215 -25.15 2.76 -20.45
N PRO A 216 -25.42 2.34 -21.71
CA PRO A 216 -24.63 2.77 -22.88
C PRO A 216 -24.74 4.26 -23.25
N LYS A 217 -25.75 4.97 -22.73
CA LYS A 217 -25.92 6.42 -22.92
C LYS A 217 -25.16 7.24 -21.87
N SER A 218 -24.67 6.60 -20.81
CA SER A 218 -23.97 7.25 -19.69
C SER A 218 -22.52 7.64 -20.04
N LYS A 219 -21.98 8.60 -19.28
CA LYS A 219 -20.65 9.17 -19.49
C LYS A 219 -19.78 9.05 -18.24
N VAL A 220 -18.48 8.89 -18.47
CA VAL A 220 -17.43 9.00 -17.46
C VAL A 220 -16.56 10.21 -17.78
N LEU A 221 -16.43 11.13 -16.84
CA LEU A 221 -15.50 12.26 -16.92
C LEU A 221 -14.36 12.04 -15.94
N ILE A 222 -13.12 12.08 -16.44
CA ILE A 222 -11.90 12.12 -15.62
C ILE A 222 -11.41 13.57 -15.59
N LEU A 223 -11.52 14.22 -14.44
CA LEU A 223 -11.15 15.60 -14.20
C LEU A 223 -9.84 15.59 -13.38
N ASP A 224 -8.72 15.70 -14.08
CA ASP A 224 -7.39 15.48 -13.53
C ASP A 224 -6.68 16.80 -13.25
N ALA A 225 -6.26 17.05 -12.01
CA ALA A 225 -5.48 18.24 -11.68
C ALA A 225 -4.07 18.25 -12.30
N ASN A 226 -3.58 17.09 -12.75
CA ASN A 226 -2.26 16.92 -13.35
C ASN A 226 -2.27 17.30 -14.84
N GLN A 227 -1.08 17.55 -15.40
CA GLN A 227 -0.93 17.88 -16.83
C GLN A 227 -1.23 16.69 -17.74
N ASP A 228 -1.01 15.46 -17.25
CA ASP A 228 -1.27 14.23 -17.97
C ASP A 228 -1.46 13.06 -16.99
N VAL A 229 -1.87 11.91 -17.50
CA VAL A 229 -2.00 10.65 -16.78
C VAL A 229 -0.69 10.29 -16.09
N THR A 230 -0.69 10.23 -14.75
CA THR A 230 0.53 10.12 -13.94
C THR A 230 1.19 8.75 -13.97
N SER A 231 0.51 7.72 -14.49
CA SER A 231 1.05 6.35 -14.59
C SER A 231 0.41 5.59 -15.73
N LYS A 232 1.20 4.93 -16.57
CA LYS A 232 0.75 4.10 -17.72
C LYS A 232 -0.08 4.88 -18.75
N GLY A 233 0.18 6.18 -18.93
CA GLY A 233 -0.69 7.10 -19.68
C GLY A 233 -0.97 6.66 -21.11
N ALA A 234 0.06 6.25 -21.86
CA ALA A 234 -0.10 5.81 -23.26
C ALA A 234 -1.02 4.57 -23.35
N LEU A 235 -0.88 3.62 -22.41
CA LEU A 235 -1.71 2.39 -22.38
C LEU A 235 -3.17 2.70 -22.06
N PHE A 236 -3.44 3.53 -21.06
CA PHE A 236 -4.79 3.93 -20.71
C PHE A 236 -5.45 4.71 -21.85
N LYS A 237 -4.80 5.77 -22.36
CA LYS A 237 -5.35 6.62 -23.40
C LYS A 237 -5.65 5.83 -24.68
N LYS A 238 -4.74 4.94 -25.09
CA LYS A 238 -4.98 4.07 -26.24
C LYS A 238 -6.19 3.16 -26.01
N PHE A 239 -6.27 2.51 -24.85
CA PHE A 239 -7.40 1.62 -24.56
C PHE A 239 -8.74 2.36 -24.54
N TRP A 240 -8.79 3.56 -23.96
CA TRP A 240 -10.01 4.39 -23.94
C TRP A 240 -10.44 4.81 -25.35
N ALA A 241 -9.49 5.22 -26.18
CA ALA A 241 -9.79 5.61 -27.57
C ALA A 241 -10.35 4.45 -28.39
N ASP A 242 -9.80 3.25 -28.19
CA ASP A 242 -10.23 2.05 -28.93
C ASP A 242 -11.54 1.46 -28.39
N ASN A 243 -11.82 1.55 -27.08
CA ASN A 243 -12.89 0.78 -26.44
C ASN A 243 -14.00 1.62 -25.82
N TYR A 244 -13.73 2.88 -25.42
CA TYR A 244 -14.67 3.75 -24.67
C TYR A 244 -14.92 5.09 -25.35
N LYS A 245 -14.70 5.16 -26.66
CA LYS A 245 -15.02 6.35 -27.46
C LYS A 245 -16.48 6.75 -27.27
N GLY A 246 -16.70 8.01 -26.89
CA GLY A 246 -18.02 8.54 -26.63
C GLY A 246 -18.61 8.16 -25.24
N ILE A 247 -17.93 7.31 -24.45
CA ILE A 247 -18.34 6.96 -23.08
C ILE A 247 -17.42 7.63 -22.07
N LEU A 248 -16.09 7.58 -22.27
CA LEU A 248 -15.11 8.13 -21.35
C LEU A 248 -14.38 9.32 -21.98
N GLU A 249 -14.28 10.40 -21.22
CA GLU A 249 -13.54 11.60 -21.56
C GLU A 249 -12.51 11.92 -20.48
N TYR A 250 -11.24 12.15 -20.89
CA TYR A 250 -10.14 12.54 -20.03
C TYR A 250 -9.83 14.03 -20.20
N ILE A 251 -9.89 14.80 -19.12
CA ILE A 251 -9.73 16.23 -19.10
C ILE A 251 -8.64 16.61 -18.08
N PRO A 252 -7.41 16.91 -18.55
CA PRO A 252 -6.32 17.33 -17.67
C PRO A 252 -6.46 18.76 -17.18
N GLN A 253 -5.62 19.16 -16.21
CA GLN A 253 -5.55 20.50 -15.65
C GLN A 253 -6.88 21.01 -15.07
N HIS A 254 -7.66 20.08 -14.49
CA HIS A 254 -8.95 20.36 -13.81
C HIS A 254 -8.82 20.18 -12.31
N LYS A 255 -8.26 21.18 -11.64
CA LYS A 255 -8.11 21.18 -10.18
C LYS A 255 -9.41 21.60 -9.51
N VAL A 256 -10.08 20.64 -8.86
CA VAL A 256 -11.30 20.91 -8.10
C VAL A 256 -10.97 21.72 -6.84
N THR A 257 -11.76 22.75 -6.57
CA THR A 257 -11.60 23.64 -5.39
C THR A 257 -12.79 23.59 -4.44
N ALA A 258 -14.00 23.30 -4.96
CA ALA A 258 -15.19 23.17 -4.14
C ALA A 258 -16.19 22.19 -4.75
N VAL A 259 -17.12 21.72 -3.91
CA VAL A 259 -18.29 20.95 -4.31
C VAL A 259 -19.56 21.60 -3.78
N ASP A 260 -20.58 21.66 -4.63
CA ASP A 260 -21.96 21.93 -4.22
C ASP A 260 -22.74 20.61 -4.25
N ALA A 261 -22.92 20.01 -3.08
CA ALA A 261 -23.62 18.74 -2.93
C ALA A 261 -25.11 18.85 -3.29
N LYS A 262 -25.75 20.01 -3.09
CA LYS A 262 -27.19 20.18 -3.40
C LYS A 262 -27.48 20.11 -4.90
N SER A 263 -26.59 20.69 -5.70
CA SER A 263 -26.72 20.69 -7.15
C SER A 263 -25.89 19.61 -7.85
N ASN A 264 -25.11 18.80 -7.12
CA ASN A 264 -24.12 17.84 -7.63
C ASN A 264 -23.14 18.50 -8.62
N THR A 265 -22.54 19.62 -8.21
CA THR A 265 -21.67 20.44 -9.05
C THR A 265 -20.26 20.51 -8.47
N LEU A 266 -19.26 20.32 -9.33
CA LEU A 266 -17.84 20.53 -9.07
C LEU A 266 -17.44 21.92 -9.52
N LYS A 267 -16.69 22.63 -8.68
CA LYS A 267 -16.09 23.94 -9.00
C LYS A 267 -14.58 23.81 -9.13
N PHE A 268 -14.01 24.54 -10.07
CA PHE A 268 -12.60 24.47 -10.41
C PHE A 268 -11.91 25.81 -10.22
N GLU A 269 -10.59 25.80 -10.23
CA GLU A 269 -9.78 27.01 -10.03
C GLU A 269 -9.97 28.05 -11.14
N VAL A 270 -10.01 27.58 -12.40
CA VAL A 270 -10.12 28.46 -13.59
C VAL A 270 -11.07 27.95 -14.67
N GLN A 271 -11.56 26.69 -14.57
CA GLN A 271 -12.44 26.08 -15.56
C GLN A 271 -13.91 26.25 -15.18
N ASN A 272 -14.79 25.99 -16.14
CA ASN A 272 -16.24 26.00 -15.91
C ASN A 272 -16.68 24.91 -14.94
N ASP A 273 -17.73 25.16 -14.19
CA ASP A 273 -18.36 24.20 -13.30
C ASP A 273 -18.81 22.95 -14.07
N VAL A 274 -18.68 21.78 -13.44
CA VAL A 274 -19.12 20.49 -14.00
C VAL A 274 -20.18 19.87 -13.11
N LYS A 275 -21.35 19.56 -13.70
CA LYS A 275 -22.44 18.87 -13.02
C LYS A 275 -22.48 17.41 -13.42
N ALA A 276 -22.64 16.49 -12.44
CA ALA A 276 -22.72 15.05 -12.70
C ALA A 276 -23.73 14.38 -11.75
N ASN A 277 -24.23 13.20 -12.13
CA ASN A 277 -25.16 12.43 -11.31
C ASN A 277 -24.46 11.74 -10.13
N VAL A 278 -23.22 11.27 -10.35
CA VAL A 278 -22.38 10.68 -9.31
C VAL A 278 -21.03 11.37 -9.32
N LEU A 279 -20.65 11.91 -8.16
CA LEU A 279 -19.38 12.57 -7.95
C LEU A 279 -18.45 11.68 -7.11
N ASN A 280 -17.30 11.33 -7.66
CA ASN A 280 -16.22 10.64 -6.94
C ASN A 280 -15.04 11.59 -6.77
N VAL A 281 -15.03 12.33 -5.67
CA VAL A 281 -14.06 13.40 -5.44
C VAL A 281 -12.92 12.88 -4.56
N ILE A 282 -11.72 12.75 -5.14
CA ILE A 282 -10.51 12.34 -4.43
C ILE A 282 -9.72 13.59 -4.04
N PRO A 283 -9.68 13.99 -2.76
CA PRO A 283 -8.91 15.14 -2.32
C PRO A 283 -7.42 14.84 -2.23
N ALA A 284 -6.60 15.87 -1.99
CA ALA A 284 -5.19 15.72 -1.66
C ALA A 284 -4.99 14.80 -0.44
N MET A 285 -3.78 14.24 -0.30
CA MET A 285 -3.45 13.26 0.72
C MET A 285 -2.22 13.67 1.50
N ARG A 286 -2.13 13.22 2.76
CA ARG A 286 -0.95 13.32 3.62
C ARG A 286 -0.74 12.03 4.40
N ALA A 287 0.31 11.95 5.21
CA ALA A 287 0.54 10.85 6.15
C ALA A 287 -0.68 10.66 7.06
N GLY A 288 -0.90 9.42 7.51
CA GLY A 288 -2.02 9.08 8.38
C GLY A 288 -2.06 9.94 9.64
N SER A 289 -3.27 10.21 10.14
CA SER A 289 -3.55 11.21 11.18
C SER A 289 -2.66 11.11 12.42
N ILE A 290 -2.40 9.91 12.92
CA ILE A 290 -1.55 9.72 14.11
C ILE A 290 -0.10 10.20 13.87
N ALA A 291 0.45 10.04 12.66
CA ALA A 291 1.78 10.55 12.34
C ALA A 291 1.80 12.08 12.26
N VAL A 292 0.71 12.70 11.81
CA VAL A 292 0.55 14.16 11.78
C VAL A 292 0.41 14.71 13.20
N GLN A 293 -0.48 14.12 14.00
CA GLN A 293 -0.78 14.56 15.38
C GLN A 293 0.43 14.48 16.31
N THR A 294 1.31 13.49 16.08
CA THR A 294 2.51 13.28 16.90
C THR A 294 3.76 13.96 16.35
N GLY A 295 3.63 14.80 15.31
CA GLY A 295 4.73 15.59 14.73
C GLY A 295 5.72 14.77 13.88
N LEU A 296 5.39 13.51 13.55
CA LEU A 296 6.24 12.65 12.75
C LEU A 296 6.18 12.95 11.24
N ALA A 297 5.13 13.66 10.79
CA ALA A 297 4.97 14.11 9.40
C ALA A 297 5.74 15.42 9.14
N ASN A 298 7.06 15.34 9.15
CA ASN A 298 7.99 16.48 9.14
C ASN A 298 8.52 16.86 7.74
N ALA A 299 8.21 16.08 6.71
CA ALA A 299 8.65 16.35 5.34
C ALA A 299 7.52 17.02 4.54
N ASN A 300 7.80 18.24 4.01
CA ASN A 300 6.86 19.06 3.23
C ASN A 300 5.50 19.27 3.93
N ASN A 301 5.45 19.25 5.26
CA ASN A 301 4.23 19.30 6.08
C ASN A 301 3.16 18.27 5.68
N ARG A 302 3.55 17.21 4.99
CA ARG A 302 2.63 16.17 4.47
C ARG A 302 3.06 14.74 4.77
N TRP A 303 4.37 14.44 4.75
CA TRP A 303 4.89 13.09 4.79
C TRP A 303 5.92 12.92 5.91
N CYS A 304 6.19 11.68 6.30
CA CYS A 304 7.18 11.36 7.31
C CYS A 304 8.56 11.20 6.67
N GLY A 305 9.55 11.93 7.16
CA GLY A 305 10.95 11.72 6.81
C GLY A 305 11.49 10.48 7.52
N VAL A 306 12.20 9.62 6.79
CA VAL A 306 12.77 8.38 7.32
C VAL A 306 14.20 8.17 6.84
N ASN A 307 14.98 7.42 7.62
CA ASN A 307 16.18 6.77 7.13
C ASN A 307 15.77 5.61 6.23
N TYR A 308 16.03 5.70 4.93
CA TYR A 308 15.55 4.69 3.97
C TYR A 308 16.19 3.30 4.13
N GLN A 309 17.30 3.16 4.82
CA GLN A 309 17.91 1.85 5.08
C GLN A 309 17.11 1.06 6.13
N THR A 310 16.60 1.76 7.16
CA THR A 310 15.94 1.15 8.31
C THR A 310 14.46 1.57 8.47
N PHE A 311 14.01 2.56 7.70
CA PHE A 311 12.73 3.26 7.86
C PHE A 311 12.53 3.92 9.22
N GLU A 312 13.60 4.10 10.02
CA GLU A 312 13.52 4.85 11.27
C GLU A 312 13.21 6.32 11.00
N SER A 313 12.31 6.88 11.80
CA SER A 313 11.90 8.29 11.69
C SER A 313 13.09 9.23 11.90
N THR A 314 13.16 10.29 11.10
CA THR A 314 14.16 11.36 11.31
C THR A 314 13.84 12.24 12.52
N GLN A 315 12.65 12.09 13.12
CA GLN A 315 12.20 12.88 14.28
C GLN A 315 12.31 12.11 15.61
N SER A 316 12.13 10.79 15.57
CA SER A 316 12.05 9.99 16.78
C SER A 316 12.77 8.67 16.62
N LYS A 317 13.73 8.42 17.52
CA LYS A 317 14.44 7.16 17.62
C LYS A 317 13.45 6.04 18.01
N ASP A 318 13.73 4.83 17.53
CA ASP A 318 12.97 3.61 17.84
C ASP A 318 11.52 3.61 17.29
N ILE A 319 11.16 4.58 16.46
CA ILE A 319 9.92 4.62 15.70
C ILE A 319 10.26 4.51 14.20
N HIS A 320 9.83 3.43 13.57
CA HIS A 320 10.01 3.18 12.15
C HIS A 320 8.70 3.41 11.42
N ILE A 321 8.72 4.14 10.31
CA ILE A 321 7.50 4.52 9.56
C ILE A 321 7.59 3.93 8.16
N ILE A 322 6.51 3.24 7.73
CA ILE A 322 6.49 2.54 6.44
C ILE A 322 5.20 2.79 5.65
N GLY A 323 5.20 2.36 4.41
CA GLY A 323 4.05 2.46 3.51
C GLY A 323 3.79 3.89 3.02
N ASP A 324 2.52 4.21 2.80
CA ASP A 324 2.13 5.44 2.12
C ASP A 324 2.37 6.72 2.94
N SER A 325 2.64 6.60 4.25
CA SER A 325 2.89 7.75 5.13
C SER A 325 4.25 8.41 4.93
N ILE A 326 5.25 7.71 4.38
CA ILE A 326 6.60 8.27 4.25
C ILE A 326 6.70 9.25 3.07
N LEU A 327 7.67 10.16 3.13
CA LEU A 327 8.16 10.81 1.92
C LEU A 327 8.76 9.72 1.03
N ALA A 328 8.20 9.51 -0.15
CA ALA A 328 8.72 8.50 -1.07
C ALA A 328 10.07 8.92 -1.63
N ALA A 329 10.99 7.97 -1.76
CA ALA A 329 12.23 8.18 -2.52
C ALA A 329 11.92 8.50 -4.00
N PRO A 330 12.85 9.10 -4.74
CA PRO A 330 12.64 9.39 -6.16
C PRO A 330 12.14 8.16 -6.95
N ALA A 331 11.11 8.35 -7.78
CA ALA A 331 10.47 7.30 -8.57
C ALA A 331 9.83 6.13 -7.78
N MET A 332 9.83 6.18 -6.45
CA MET A 332 9.15 5.19 -5.61
C MET A 332 7.65 5.47 -5.55
N PRO A 333 6.78 4.55 -5.97
CA PRO A 333 5.33 4.78 -5.88
C PRO A 333 4.80 4.55 -4.46
N LYS A 334 3.71 5.24 -4.10
CA LYS A 334 2.92 4.92 -2.92
C LYS A 334 1.92 3.80 -3.30
N SER A 335 2.24 2.56 -2.95
CA SER A 335 1.44 1.38 -3.32
C SER A 335 1.40 0.33 -2.21
N GLY A 336 0.40 -0.57 -2.26
CA GLY A 336 0.31 -1.69 -1.33
C GLY A 336 1.49 -2.65 -1.45
N HIS A 337 2.00 -2.91 -2.67
CA HIS A 337 3.19 -3.75 -2.87
C HIS A 337 4.45 -3.12 -2.29
N MET A 338 4.64 -1.81 -2.51
CA MET A 338 5.75 -1.08 -1.91
C MET A 338 5.68 -1.10 -0.38
N ALA A 339 4.49 -0.91 0.20
CA ALA A 339 4.30 -0.98 1.65
C ALA A 339 4.62 -2.37 2.22
N ASN A 340 4.22 -3.46 1.52
CA ASN A 340 4.60 -4.82 1.88
C ASN A 340 6.12 -5.06 1.74
N SER A 341 6.76 -4.47 0.73
CA SER A 341 8.22 -4.54 0.55
C SER A 341 8.97 -3.79 1.66
N HIS A 342 8.51 -2.58 2.04
CA HIS A 342 9.03 -1.85 3.21
C HIS A 342 8.94 -2.69 4.49
N ALA A 343 7.86 -3.44 4.67
CA ALA A 343 7.63 -4.27 5.85
C ALA A 343 8.74 -5.29 6.08
N LYS A 344 9.22 -5.92 5.01
CA LYS A 344 10.29 -6.92 5.07
C LYS A 344 11.64 -6.29 5.44
N VAL A 345 11.94 -5.15 4.84
CA VAL A 345 13.17 -4.41 5.13
C VAL A 345 13.17 -3.90 6.57
N VAL A 346 12.08 -3.28 7.04
CA VAL A 346 12.00 -2.76 8.41
C VAL A 346 12.03 -3.87 9.44
N ALA A 347 11.36 -5.00 9.18
CA ALA A 347 11.39 -6.15 10.08
C ALA A 347 12.82 -6.70 10.24
N ALA A 348 13.53 -6.88 9.12
CA ALA A 348 14.92 -7.32 9.13
C ALA A 348 15.83 -6.33 9.86
N ALA A 349 15.66 -5.01 9.63
CA ALA A 349 16.45 -3.98 10.29
C ALA A 349 16.20 -3.94 11.81
N ILE A 350 14.94 -4.03 12.25
CA ILE A 350 14.59 -4.06 13.69
C ILE A 350 15.15 -5.30 14.38
N VAL A 351 14.99 -6.48 13.76
CA VAL A 351 15.53 -7.73 14.32
C VAL A 351 17.05 -7.65 14.40
N ALA A 352 17.72 -7.14 13.37
CA ALA A 352 19.18 -6.94 13.39
C ALA A 352 19.62 -6.00 14.52
N GLN A 353 18.96 -4.85 14.69
CA GLN A 353 19.22 -3.89 15.78
C GLN A 353 19.04 -4.51 17.17
N LEU A 354 17.98 -5.31 17.35
CA LEU A 354 17.67 -5.93 18.64
C LEU A 354 18.54 -7.16 18.95
N SER A 355 19.17 -7.74 17.93
CA SER A 355 20.09 -8.87 18.05
C SER A 355 21.57 -8.45 18.04
N ASP A 356 21.86 -7.15 17.93
CA ASP A 356 23.21 -6.60 17.80
C ASP A 356 23.99 -7.22 16.63
N VAL A 357 23.30 -7.39 15.49
CA VAL A 357 23.91 -7.85 14.24
C VAL A 357 23.86 -6.76 13.18
N ALA A 358 24.71 -6.87 12.15
CA ALA A 358 24.81 -5.87 11.09
C ALA A 358 23.48 -5.77 10.31
N ILE A 359 23.04 -4.53 10.08
CA ILE A 359 21.91 -4.24 9.21
C ILE A 359 22.32 -4.46 7.76
N ASN A 360 21.40 -4.97 6.92
CA ASN A 360 21.66 -5.08 5.48
C ASN A 360 22.07 -3.71 4.90
N PRO A 361 23.28 -3.58 4.33
CA PRO A 361 23.77 -2.31 3.80
C PRO A 361 23.06 -1.87 2.51
N GLU A 362 22.47 -2.80 1.76
CA GLU A 362 21.89 -2.57 0.44
C GLU A 362 20.55 -3.29 0.28
N PRO A 363 19.51 -2.91 1.06
CA PRO A 363 18.20 -3.53 0.91
C PRO A 363 17.55 -3.20 -0.44
N TYR A 364 16.73 -4.13 -0.92
CA TYR A 364 15.94 -4.00 -2.15
C TYR A 364 14.46 -3.86 -1.84
N LEU A 365 13.78 -3.10 -2.67
CA LEU A 365 12.33 -2.98 -2.68
C LEU A 365 11.79 -3.33 -4.07
N MET A 366 10.63 -3.94 -4.11
CA MET A 366 9.94 -4.32 -5.36
C MET A 366 8.56 -3.70 -5.43
N ASN A 367 8.17 -3.33 -6.63
CA ASN A 367 6.82 -2.87 -6.90
C ASN A 367 6.29 -3.44 -8.21
N THR A 368 5.04 -3.87 -8.20
CA THR A 368 4.24 -4.14 -9.40
C THR A 368 2.85 -3.60 -9.16
N CYS A 369 2.37 -2.76 -10.07
CA CYS A 369 1.02 -2.22 -10.04
C CYS A 369 0.27 -2.69 -11.28
N TYR A 370 -0.61 -3.67 -11.11
CA TYR A 370 -1.57 -4.07 -12.12
C TYR A 370 -2.76 -3.11 -12.16
N SER A 371 -3.32 -2.88 -13.33
CA SER A 371 -4.53 -2.07 -13.52
C SER A 371 -5.44 -2.72 -14.56
N PHE A 372 -6.64 -3.03 -14.15
CA PHE A 372 -7.68 -3.55 -15.02
C PHE A 372 -8.27 -2.44 -15.89
N VAL A 373 -8.14 -2.54 -17.21
CA VAL A 373 -8.73 -1.59 -18.16
C VAL A 373 -10.16 -1.99 -18.55
N ASN A 374 -10.55 -3.23 -18.29
CA ASN A 374 -11.91 -3.77 -18.24
C ASN A 374 -11.94 -5.00 -17.31
N ASP A 375 -12.92 -5.89 -17.43
CA ASP A 375 -13.05 -7.11 -16.62
C ASP A 375 -12.03 -8.22 -16.95
N LYS A 376 -11.39 -8.14 -18.14
CA LYS A 376 -10.51 -9.19 -18.70
C LYS A 376 -9.10 -8.75 -19.02
N PHE A 377 -8.90 -7.47 -19.36
CA PHE A 377 -7.62 -6.95 -19.80
C PHE A 377 -6.95 -6.12 -18.72
N VAL A 378 -5.67 -6.34 -18.56
CA VAL A 378 -4.81 -5.69 -17.55
C VAL A 378 -3.58 -5.09 -18.22
N VAL A 379 -3.10 -4.00 -17.65
CA VAL A 379 -1.78 -3.42 -17.89
C VAL A 379 -1.02 -3.30 -16.57
N HIS A 380 0.32 -3.45 -16.60
CA HIS A 380 1.13 -3.29 -15.40
C HIS A 380 2.24 -2.24 -15.55
N VAL A 381 2.78 -1.83 -14.42
CA VAL A 381 4.10 -1.21 -14.28
C VAL A 381 4.83 -1.94 -13.16
N ALA A 382 6.10 -2.28 -13.38
CA ALA A 382 6.95 -2.92 -12.39
C ALA A 382 8.28 -2.18 -12.25
N SER A 383 8.89 -2.25 -11.07
CA SER A 383 10.21 -1.68 -10.78
C SER A 383 10.86 -2.37 -9.58
N VAL A 384 12.18 -2.44 -9.57
CA VAL A 384 13.00 -2.78 -8.42
C VAL A 384 13.78 -1.54 -8.02
N HIS A 385 13.89 -1.30 -6.72
CA HIS A 385 14.64 -0.19 -6.15
C HIS A 385 15.70 -0.74 -5.20
N GLN A 386 16.92 -0.28 -5.34
CA GLN A 386 18.05 -0.61 -4.47
C GLN A 386 18.43 0.59 -3.62
N TYR A 387 18.71 0.36 -2.35
CA TYR A 387 19.25 1.40 -1.49
C TYR A 387 20.67 1.75 -1.92
N ASP A 388 20.93 3.03 -2.12
CA ASP A 388 22.24 3.59 -2.41
C ASP A 388 22.79 4.22 -1.14
N SER A 389 23.84 3.63 -0.59
CA SER A 389 24.45 4.05 0.68
C SER A 389 25.17 5.40 0.57
N LYS A 390 25.60 5.80 -0.65
CA LYS A 390 26.26 7.10 -0.89
C LYS A 390 25.24 8.23 -0.85
N ASP A 391 24.12 8.07 -1.55
CA ASP A 391 23.07 9.08 -1.64
C ASP A 391 22.00 8.91 -0.55
N LYS A 392 22.09 7.83 0.25
CA LYS A 392 21.18 7.49 1.36
C LYS A 392 19.70 7.47 0.93
N THR A 393 19.44 6.98 -0.26
CA THR A 393 18.10 6.90 -0.85
C THR A 393 17.94 5.64 -1.71
N TYR A 394 16.72 5.32 -2.08
CA TYR A 394 16.47 4.26 -3.08
C TYR A 394 16.57 4.81 -4.50
N LYS A 395 17.18 4.05 -5.37
CA LYS A 395 17.25 4.27 -6.81
C LYS A 395 16.63 3.11 -7.56
N THR A 396 15.94 3.40 -8.63
CA THR A 396 15.43 2.35 -9.53
C THR A 396 16.60 1.64 -10.20
N VAL A 397 16.61 0.31 -10.14
CA VAL A 397 17.60 -0.52 -10.82
C VAL A 397 17.29 -0.52 -12.32
N PRO A 398 18.22 -0.08 -13.18
CA PRO A 398 17.99 -0.04 -14.61
C PRO A 398 17.63 -1.43 -15.18
N GLY A 399 16.62 -1.47 -16.06
CA GLY A 399 16.17 -2.73 -16.70
C GLY A 399 15.42 -3.71 -15.77
N SER A 400 15.15 -3.34 -14.51
CA SER A 400 14.53 -4.22 -13.52
C SER A 400 13.01 -4.31 -13.60
N GLY A 401 12.39 -3.67 -14.57
CA GLY A 401 10.94 -3.61 -14.70
C GLY A 401 10.52 -2.97 -15.99
N GLY A 402 9.33 -2.41 -16.03
CA GLY A 402 8.80 -1.75 -17.22
C GLY A 402 7.29 -1.68 -17.22
N LEU A 403 6.77 -1.38 -18.40
CA LEU A 403 5.34 -1.33 -18.68
C LEU A 403 4.95 -2.53 -19.53
N SER A 404 3.68 -2.94 -19.46
CA SER A 404 3.08 -3.84 -20.45
C SER A 404 3.28 -3.30 -21.87
N ALA A 405 3.52 -4.17 -22.83
CA ALA A 405 3.56 -3.81 -24.24
C ALA A 405 2.15 -3.42 -24.75
N ALA A 406 1.12 -4.11 -24.24
CA ALA A 406 -0.29 -3.89 -24.54
C ALA A 406 -1.15 -4.50 -23.44
N PRO A 407 -2.44 -4.12 -23.32
CA PRO A 407 -3.38 -4.80 -22.43
C PRO A 407 -3.52 -6.29 -22.79
N SER A 408 -3.54 -7.17 -21.79
CA SER A 408 -3.50 -8.61 -21.98
C SER A 408 -4.42 -9.34 -20.99
N GLU A 409 -5.11 -10.40 -21.44
CA GLU A 409 -5.86 -11.32 -20.58
C GLU A 409 -4.93 -12.16 -19.69
N LEU A 410 -3.75 -12.50 -20.18
CA LEU A 410 -2.75 -13.21 -19.39
C LEU A 410 -2.32 -12.39 -18.17
N GLU A 411 -2.17 -11.07 -18.33
CA GLU A 411 -1.86 -10.19 -17.20
C GLU A 411 -3.00 -10.08 -16.20
N ALA A 412 -4.25 -10.31 -16.60
CA ALA A 412 -5.38 -10.38 -15.65
C ALA A 412 -5.27 -11.60 -14.74
N ILE A 413 -4.82 -12.75 -15.29
CA ILE A 413 -4.51 -13.95 -14.50
C ILE A 413 -3.35 -13.65 -13.53
N TYR A 414 -2.29 -13.00 -14.01
CA TYR A 414 -1.16 -12.61 -13.16
C TYR A 414 -1.57 -11.64 -12.06
N ALA A 415 -2.40 -10.64 -12.36
CA ALA A 415 -2.90 -9.67 -11.41
C ALA A 415 -3.70 -10.32 -10.27
N TRP A 416 -4.59 -11.26 -10.60
CA TRP A 416 -5.37 -11.98 -9.60
C TRP A 416 -4.49 -12.91 -8.75
N ASN A 417 -3.58 -13.65 -9.37
CA ASN A 417 -2.65 -14.50 -8.64
C ASN A 417 -1.70 -13.69 -7.76
N TRP A 418 -1.23 -12.54 -8.24
CA TRP A 418 -0.46 -11.59 -7.43
C TRP A 418 -1.25 -11.15 -6.19
N ALA A 419 -2.53 -10.80 -6.36
CA ALA A 419 -3.37 -10.39 -5.23
C ALA A 419 -3.50 -11.51 -4.19
N GLN A 420 -3.79 -12.75 -4.60
CA GLN A 420 -3.85 -13.90 -3.70
C GLN A 420 -2.53 -14.14 -2.97
N ASN A 421 -1.41 -14.04 -3.69
CA ASN A 421 -0.08 -14.27 -3.13
C ASN A 421 0.31 -13.17 -2.13
N ILE A 422 0.09 -11.89 -2.45
CA ILE A 422 0.47 -10.80 -1.53
C ILE A 422 -0.45 -10.78 -0.29
N TRP A 423 -1.72 -11.19 -0.40
CA TRP A 423 -2.60 -11.35 0.77
C TRP A 423 -2.13 -12.51 1.65
N ALA A 424 -1.73 -13.63 1.05
CA ALA A 424 -1.15 -14.74 1.80
C ALA A 424 0.19 -14.35 2.45
N ASP A 425 1.05 -13.64 1.74
CA ASP A 425 2.31 -13.11 2.27
C ASP A 425 2.09 -12.12 3.42
N THR A 426 1.04 -11.31 3.36
CA THR A 426 0.75 -10.30 4.37
C THR A 426 0.06 -10.87 5.62
N LEU A 427 -0.85 -11.87 5.44
CA LEU A 427 -1.85 -12.22 6.46
C LEU A 427 -1.89 -13.70 6.88
N ARG A 428 -1.20 -14.61 6.13
CA ARG A 428 -1.34 -16.07 6.34
C ARG A 428 -0.06 -16.77 6.75
#